data_25019fac9a6a027d5c9ad5833fa6cbff
#
_entry.id   25019fac9a6a027d5c9ad5833fa6cbff
#
_cell.length_a   1.000
_cell.length_b   1.000
_cell.length_c   1.000
_cell.angle_alpha   90.00
_cell.angle_beta   90.00
_cell.angle_gamma   90.00
#
_symmetry.space_group_name_H-M   'P 1'
#
loop_
_entity.id
_entity.type
_entity.pdbx_description
1 polymer ?
#
loop_
_entity_poly.entity_id
_entity_poly.type
_entity_poly.pdbx_seq_one_letter_code
_entity_poly.pdbx_strand_id
1 'polypeptide(L)'
;TIIAVKYYGKSTCRVIGGEPFQVDDAYRSLRNGAIESNSSTNTIADGLKTNLGEVNFPIIRDGIEMIVRVTEDEIVKAMRLVWERMKIIIEPSSAVAVAVLTKKKKLFHEKKIGVILSGGNIDVDDLLFRLHQNSIPAPRSKK
;
A
#
# COMPACT_ATOMS: atom_id res chain seq x y z
N THR A 1 -0.77 14.41 -2.32
CA THR A 1 0.40 14.35 -1.40
C THR A 1 1.63 15.01 -2.03
N ILE A 2 2.12 14.55 -3.21
CA ILE A 2 3.35 15.05 -3.86
C ILE A 2 3.32 16.57 -4.02
N ILE A 3 2.26 17.12 -4.63
CA ILE A 3 2.09 18.55 -4.83
C ILE A 3 2.12 19.29 -3.48
N ALA A 4 1.40 18.79 -2.47
CA ALA A 4 1.39 19.40 -1.15
C ALA A 4 2.78 19.42 -0.50
N VAL A 5 3.53 18.32 -0.62
CA VAL A 5 4.91 18.25 -0.12
C VAL A 5 5.83 19.24 -0.86
N LYS A 6 5.66 19.37 -2.17
CA LYS A 6 6.44 20.31 -2.98
C LYS A 6 6.23 21.77 -2.56
N TYR A 7 4.97 22.16 -2.27
CA TYR A 7 4.65 23.56 -1.96
C TYR A 7 4.70 23.90 -0.48
N TYR A 8 4.38 22.97 0.41
CA TYR A 8 4.27 23.22 1.85
C TYR A 8 5.26 22.40 2.69
N GLY A 9 5.89 21.39 2.09
CA GLY A 9 6.88 20.57 2.78
C GLY A 9 8.24 21.24 2.90
N LYS A 10 9.05 20.75 3.83
CA LYS A 10 10.47 21.12 3.88
C LYS A 10 11.21 20.41 2.74
N SER A 11 12.33 20.97 2.28
CA SER A 11 13.17 20.40 1.20
C SER A 11 13.65 18.98 1.48
N THR A 12 13.67 18.55 2.76
CA THR A 12 14.05 17.21 3.19
C THR A 12 12.87 16.21 3.23
N CYS A 13 11.63 16.68 3.01
CA CYS A 13 10.45 15.80 3.00
C CYS A 13 10.41 15.01 1.69
N ARG A 14 10.31 13.69 1.80
CA ARG A 14 10.26 12.77 0.67
C ARG A 14 8.95 12.02 0.63
N VAL A 15 8.45 11.74 -0.57
CA VAL A 15 7.23 10.99 -0.78
C VAL A 15 7.58 9.58 -1.26
N ILE A 16 7.06 8.58 -0.56
CA ILE A 16 7.19 7.17 -0.92
C ILE A 16 5.79 6.61 -1.16
N GLY A 17 5.60 5.94 -2.29
CA GLY A 17 4.36 5.27 -2.63
C GLY A 17 4.39 3.78 -2.30
N GLY A 18 3.21 3.17 -2.26
CA GLY A 18 3.05 1.73 -2.14
C GLY A 18 2.06 1.22 -3.17
N GLU A 19 2.32 0.05 -3.72
CA GLU A 19 1.41 -0.66 -4.63
C GLU A 19 1.39 -2.16 -4.32
N PRO A 20 0.24 -2.84 -4.55
CA PRO A 20 0.21 -4.30 -4.57
C PRO A 20 1.03 -4.86 -5.74
N PHE A 21 1.64 -6.03 -5.55
CA PHE A 21 2.47 -6.66 -6.59
C PHE A 21 1.75 -6.94 -7.91
N GLN A 22 0.44 -7.20 -7.86
CA GLN A 22 -0.33 -7.61 -9.05
C GLN A 22 -0.99 -6.43 -9.78
N VAL A 23 -0.98 -5.25 -9.18
CA VAL A 23 -1.47 -4.00 -9.74
C VAL A 23 -0.43 -2.90 -9.51
N ASP A 24 0.70 -3.05 -10.19
CA ASP A 24 1.92 -2.27 -9.98
C ASP A 24 2.26 -1.38 -11.19
N ASP A 25 1.23 -0.89 -11.85
CA ASP A 25 1.36 -0.08 -13.06
C ASP A 25 2.18 1.19 -12.86
N ALA A 26 2.02 1.90 -11.73
CA ALA A 26 2.82 3.09 -11.46
C ALA A 26 4.30 2.74 -11.19
N TYR A 27 4.57 1.64 -10.48
CA TYR A 27 5.95 1.17 -10.28
C TYR A 27 6.62 0.83 -11.62
N ARG A 28 5.93 0.13 -12.53
CA ARG A 28 6.46 -0.22 -13.86
C ARG A 28 6.59 1.01 -14.74
N SER A 29 5.60 1.90 -14.70
CA SER A 29 5.62 3.17 -15.45
C SER A 29 6.84 4.04 -15.09
N LEU A 30 7.17 4.14 -13.81
CA LEU A 30 8.36 4.88 -13.36
C LEU A 30 9.67 4.26 -13.87
N ARG A 31 9.74 2.94 -13.88
CA ARG A 31 10.94 2.23 -14.36
C ARG A 31 11.14 2.34 -15.85
N ASN A 32 10.06 2.30 -16.61
CA ASN A 32 10.08 2.29 -18.08
C ASN A 32 10.00 3.69 -18.68
N GLY A 33 9.69 4.71 -17.87
CA GLY A 33 9.55 6.10 -18.34
C GLY A 33 8.28 6.37 -19.15
N ALA A 34 7.38 5.39 -19.24
CA ALA A 34 6.12 5.46 -19.99
C ALA A 34 4.99 4.82 -19.16
N ILE A 35 3.75 5.26 -19.40
CA ILE A 35 2.58 4.71 -18.71
C ILE A 35 2.37 3.24 -19.10
N GLU A 36 2.34 2.38 -18.10
CA GLU A 36 2.04 0.96 -18.19
C GLU A 36 0.62 0.70 -17.67
N SER A 37 -0.04 -0.30 -18.22
CA SER A 37 -1.36 -0.74 -17.73
C SER A 37 -1.24 -2.01 -16.90
N ASN A 38 -2.15 -2.18 -15.94
CA ASN A 38 -2.25 -3.41 -15.18
C ASN A 38 -2.74 -4.56 -16.07
N SER A 39 -2.05 -5.69 -16.03
CA SER A 39 -2.47 -6.93 -16.69
C SER A 39 -3.45 -7.75 -15.83
N SER A 40 -3.62 -7.39 -14.56
CA SER A 40 -4.46 -8.06 -13.59
C SER A 40 -5.15 -7.03 -12.70
N THR A 41 -6.28 -7.40 -12.12
CA THR A 41 -6.99 -6.66 -11.07
C THR A 41 -7.08 -7.47 -9.78
N ASN A 42 -6.26 -8.53 -9.66
CA ASN A 42 -6.30 -9.47 -8.56
C ASN A 42 -5.59 -8.89 -7.31
N THR A 43 -6.27 -8.01 -6.62
CA THR A 43 -5.84 -7.46 -5.32
C THR A 43 -7.05 -7.20 -4.44
N ILE A 44 -6.87 -7.30 -3.13
CA ILE A 44 -7.86 -6.85 -2.13
C ILE A 44 -7.90 -5.32 -2.01
N ALA A 45 -6.86 -4.63 -2.46
CA ALA A 45 -6.80 -3.17 -2.48
C ALA A 45 -7.57 -2.63 -3.71
N ASP A 46 -8.88 -2.69 -3.64
CA ASP A 46 -9.80 -2.37 -4.75
C ASP A 46 -9.67 -0.94 -5.26
N GLY A 47 -9.39 0.01 -4.38
CA GLY A 47 -9.11 1.40 -4.76
C GLY A 47 -7.83 1.59 -5.57
N LEU A 48 -6.98 0.57 -5.70
CA LEU A 48 -5.73 0.61 -6.47
C LEU A 48 -5.78 -0.19 -7.78
N LYS A 49 -6.97 -0.68 -8.19
CA LYS A 49 -7.14 -1.47 -9.43
C LYS A 49 -7.12 -0.64 -10.72
N THR A 50 -7.24 0.68 -10.59
CA THR A 50 -7.25 1.61 -11.74
C THR A 50 -5.84 1.91 -12.21
N ASN A 51 -5.68 2.06 -13.52
CA ASN A 51 -4.40 2.42 -14.11
C ASN A 51 -4.03 3.88 -13.83
N LEU A 52 -2.75 4.16 -13.84
CA LEU A 52 -2.18 5.49 -13.74
C LEU A 52 -2.63 6.37 -14.92
N GLY A 53 -3.15 7.57 -14.63
CA GLY A 53 -3.58 8.51 -15.65
C GLY A 53 -2.46 9.40 -16.18
N GLU A 54 -2.60 9.86 -17.41
CA GLU A 54 -1.62 10.72 -18.11
C GLU A 54 -1.31 12.01 -17.36
N VAL A 55 -2.30 12.62 -16.72
CA VAL A 55 -2.13 13.86 -15.93
C VAL A 55 -1.34 13.61 -14.65
N ASN A 56 -1.53 12.43 -14.03
CA ASN A 56 -0.89 12.09 -12.76
C ASN A 56 0.54 11.59 -12.94
N PHE A 57 0.83 10.93 -14.06
CA PHE A 57 2.12 10.32 -14.31
C PHE A 57 3.31 11.28 -14.17
N PRO A 58 3.36 12.44 -14.85
CA PRO A 58 4.48 13.37 -14.70
C PRO A 58 4.62 13.88 -13.26
N ILE A 59 3.51 14.11 -12.54
CA ILE A 59 3.54 14.56 -11.14
C ILE A 59 4.18 13.49 -10.25
N ILE A 60 3.82 12.23 -10.47
CA ILE A 60 4.36 11.11 -9.71
C ILE A 60 5.82 10.89 -10.07
N ARG A 61 6.14 10.83 -11.35
CA ARG A 61 7.51 10.63 -11.84
C ARG A 61 8.50 11.66 -11.27
N ASP A 62 8.09 12.94 -11.25
CA ASP A 62 8.99 14.03 -10.90
C ASP A 62 9.00 14.32 -9.38
N GLY A 63 8.09 13.73 -8.61
CA GLY A 63 7.93 14.08 -7.20
C GLY A 63 7.93 12.92 -6.20
N ILE A 64 7.98 11.66 -6.67
CA ILE A 64 8.08 10.50 -5.80
C ILE A 64 9.53 10.02 -5.71
N GLU A 65 9.98 9.62 -4.53
CA GLU A 65 11.31 9.04 -4.37
C GLU A 65 11.35 7.58 -4.87
N MET A 66 10.34 6.82 -4.50
CA MET A 66 10.18 5.43 -4.93
C MET A 66 8.75 4.93 -4.72
N ILE A 67 8.42 3.85 -5.40
CA ILE A 67 7.25 3.02 -5.10
C ILE A 67 7.73 1.67 -4.57
N VAL A 68 7.16 1.22 -3.46
CA VAL A 68 7.45 -0.09 -2.85
C VAL A 68 6.27 -1.00 -3.11
N ARG A 69 6.53 -2.16 -3.72
CA ARG A 69 5.50 -3.17 -3.92
C ARG A 69 5.33 -4.05 -2.68
N VAL A 70 4.08 -4.36 -2.35
CA VAL A 70 3.69 -5.20 -1.22
C VAL A 70 2.81 -6.36 -1.67
N THR A 71 2.85 -7.46 -0.93
CA THR A 71 1.98 -8.62 -1.18
C THR A 71 0.63 -8.45 -0.50
N GLU A 72 -0.37 -9.24 -0.93
CA GLU A 72 -1.69 -9.28 -0.29
C GLU A 72 -1.58 -9.64 1.21
N ASP A 73 -0.71 -10.60 1.56
CA ASP A 73 -0.45 -10.97 2.96
C ASP A 73 0.14 -9.82 3.78
N GLU A 74 1.01 -9.00 3.18
CA GLU A 74 1.58 -7.83 3.85
C GLU A 74 0.49 -6.78 4.09
N ILE A 75 -0.46 -6.62 3.16
CA ILE A 75 -1.61 -5.71 3.29
C ILE A 75 -2.53 -6.19 4.43
N VAL A 76 -2.91 -7.46 4.43
CA VAL A 76 -3.77 -8.04 5.49
C VAL A 76 -3.12 -7.90 6.86
N LYS A 77 -1.82 -8.18 6.98
CA LYS A 77 -1.08 -8.01 8.25
C LYS A 77 -1.05 -6.55 8.71
N ALA A 78 -0.92 -5.62 7.77
CA ALA A 78 -0.94 -4.18 8.07
C ALA A 78 -2.32 -3.72 8.55
N MET A 79 -3.41 -4.16 7.90
CA MET A 79 -4.79 -3.90 8.35
C MET A 79 -5.01 -4.39 9.78
N ARG A 80 -4.65 -5.64 10.04
CA ARG A 80 -4.77 -6.25 11.36
C ARG A 80 -3.97 -5.48 12.41
N LEU A 81 -2.74 -5.09 12.11
CA LEU A 81 -1.89 -4.30 13.00
C LEU A 81 -2.54 -2.97 13.38
N VAL A 82 -3.09 -2.23 12.41
CA VAL A 82 -3.78 -0.96 12.64
C VAL A 82 -5.02 -1.18 13.50
N TRP A 83 -5.83 -2.15 13.15
CA TRP A 83 -7.04 -2.47 13.92
C TRP A 83 -6.71 -2.86 15.38
N GLU A 84 -5.78 -3.79 15.59
CA GLU A 84 -5.44 -4.28 16.93
C GLU A 84 -4.78 -3.22 17.81
N ARG A 85 -3.96 -2.32 17.21
CA ARG A 85 -3.18 -1.35 17.98
C ARG A 85 -3.84 0.01 18.09
N MET A 86 -4.47 0.47 17.02
CA MET A 86 -5.04 1.81 16.94
C MET A 86 -6.57 1.82 17.11
N LYS A 87 -7.22 0.66 17.02
CA LYS A 87 -8.69 0.50 17.11
C LYS A 87 -9.46 1.29 16.05
N ILE A 88 -8.85 1.48 14.89
CA ILE A 88 -9.49 2.10 13.71
C ILE A 88 -9.57 1.09 12.58
N ILE A 89 -10.68 1.15 11.84
CA ILE A 89 -10.89 0.33 10.65
C ILE A 89 -10.37 1.12 9.46
N ILE A 90 -9.52 0.48 8.66
CA ILE A 90 -9.02 1.01 7.39
C ILE A 90 -9.28 0.00 6.27
N GLU A 91 -9.52 0.49 5.07
CA GLU A 91 -9.64 -0.35 3.88
C GLU A 91 -8.28 -0.90 3.42
N PRO A 92 -8.25 -1.99 2.63
CA PRO A 92 -7.01 -2.58 2.13
C PRO A 92 -6.11 -1.61 1.38
N SER A 93 -6.68 -0.72 0.57
CA SER A 93 -5.93 0.30 -0.18
C SER A 93 -5.17 1.26 0.74
N SER A 94 -5.77 1.65 1.88
CA SER A 94 -5.09 2.47 2.90
C SER A 94 -4.00 1.69 3.63
N ALA A 95 -4.20 0.39 3.85
CA ALA A 95 -3.23 -0.46 4.55
C ALA A 95 -1.93 -0.66 3.77
N VAL A 96 -1.93 -0.49 2.45
CA VAL A 96 -0.72 -0.56 1.61
C VAL A 96 0.38 0.35 2.14
N ALA A 97 0.06 1.57 2.55
CA ALA A 97 1.04 2.51 3.11
C ALA A 97 1.69 1.98 4.40
N VAL A 98 0.90 1.34 5.28
CA VAL A 98 1.42 0.70 6.51
C VAL A 98 2.24 -0.55 6.19
N ALA A 99 1.82 -1.33 5.18
CA ALA A 99 2.57 -2.51 4.72
C ALA A 99 3.96 -2.11 4.21
N VAL A 100 4.09 -0.98 3.50
CA VAL A 100 5.38 -0.42 3.08
C VAL A 100 6.27 -0.12 4.29
N LEU A 101 5.74 0.51 5.34
CA LEU A 101 6.50 0.81 6.56
C LEU A 101 7.02 -0.46 7.24
N THR A 102 6.17 -1.46 7.37
CA THR A 102 6.54 -2.73 8.02
C THR A 102 7.56 -3.51 7.20
N LYS A 103 7.45 -3.48 5.87
CA LYS A 103 8.38 -4.12 4.94
C LYS A 103 9.75 -3.45 4.91
N LYS A 104 9.80 -2.14 4.94
CA LYS A 104 11.02 -1.33 4.75
C LYS A 104 11.48 -0.65 6.06
N LYS A 105 11.32 -1.29 7.21
CA LYS A 105 11.66 -0.73 8.54
C LYS A 105 13.02 -0.05 8.60
N LYS A 106 14.05 -0.62 7.97
CA LYS A 106 15.40 -0.06 7.97
C LYS A 106 15.48 1.31 7.26
N LEU A 107 14.68 1.49 6.20
CA LEU A 107 14.62 2.76 5.45
C LEU A 107 14.06 3.89 6.31
N PHE A 108 13.16 3.55 7.22
CA PHE A 108 12.41 4.50 8.05
C PHE A 108 12.98 4.67 9.47
N HIS A 109 14.08 3.98 9.79
CA HIS A 109 14.70 4.07 11.10
C HIS A 109 15.11 5.52 11.42
N GLU A 110 14.75 6.01 12.60
CA GLU A 110 15.01 7.37 13.08
C GLU A 110 14.43 8.50 12.20
N LYS A 111 13.46 8.19 11.35
CA LYS A 111 12.78 9.21 10.54
C LYS A 111 11.45 9.62 11.17
N LYS A 112 11.07 10.88 10.97
CA LYS A 112 9.71 11.36 11.22
C LYS A 112 8.86 10.99 10.02
N ILE A 113 7.81 10.21 10.23
CA ILE A 113 7.00 9.65 9.14
C ILE A 113 5.56 10.11 9.31
N GLY A 114 4.99 10.66 8.24
CA GLY A 114 3.55 10.84 8.08
C GLY A 114 2.99 9.73 7.20
N VAL A 115 1.93 9.06 7.64
CA VAL A 115 1.20 8.05 6.87
C VAL A 115 -0.20 8.56 6.59
N ILE A 116 -0.63 8.48 5.34
CA ILE A 116 -1.99 8.85 4.95
C ILE A 116 -2.83 7.56 4.93
N LEU A 117 -3.82 7.49 5.81
CA LEU A 117 -4.84 6.45 5.84
C LEU A 117 -6.13 7.08 5.30
N SER A 118 -6.38 6.94 4.01
CA SER A 118 -7.36 7.75 3.28
C SER A 118 -8.76 7.16 3.22
N GLY A 119 -8.97 5.92 3.67
CA GLY A 119 -10.27 5.28 3.59
C GLY A 119 -10.47 4.15 4.59
N GLY A 120 -11.74 3.86 4.86
CA GLY A 120 -12.18 2.81 5.77
C GLY A 120 -13.44 2.09 5.25
N ASN A 121 -13.74 2.21 3.96
CA ASN A 121 -14.87 1.54 3.34
C ASN A 121 -14.51 0.06 3.10
N ILE A 122 -14.91 -0.80 4.04
CA ILE A 122 -14.64 -2.23 3.99
C ILE A 122 -15.86 -3.01 4.48
N ASP A 123 -16.12 -4.14 3.82
CA ASP A 123 -17.05 -5.14 4.34
C ASP A 123 -16.38 -5.89 5.50
N VAL A 124 -16.97 -5.76 6.68
CA VAL A 124 -16.43 -6.35 7.91
C VAL A 124 -16.49 -7.88 7.85
N ASP A 125 -17.51 -8.46 7.22
CA ASP A 125 -17.64 -9.91 7.09
C ASP A 125 -16.54 -10.48 6.18
N ASP A 126 -16.24 -9.81 5.07
CA ASP A 126 -15.13 -10.19 4.17
C ASP A 126 -13.78 -10.06 4.88
N LEU A 127 -13.59 -9.03 5.71
CA LEU A 127 -12.39 -8.85 6.53
C LEU A 127 -12.21 -9.98 7.55
N LEU A 128 -13.26 -10.32 8.30
CA LEU A 128 -13.23 -11.38 9.30
C LEU A 128 -12.93 -12.74 8.68
N PHE A 129 -13.53 -13.04 7.53
CA PHE A 129 -13.30 -14.28 6.80
C PHE A 129 -11.83 -14.41 6.33
N ARG A 130 -11.24 -13.36 5.79
CA ARG A 130 -9.84 -13.34 5.34
C ARG A 130 -8.85 -13.43 6.50
N LEU A 131 -9.15 -12.82 7.63
CA LEU A 131 -8.33 -12.93 8.84
C LEU A 131 -8.33 -14.37 9.41
N HIS A 132 -9.45 -15.10 9.30
CA HIS A 132 -9.57 -16.48 9.73
C HIS A 132 -8.80 -17.47 8.84
N GLN A 133 -8.82 -17.30 7.54
CA GLN A 133 -8.09 -18.19 6.61
C GLN A 133 -6.57 -18.20 6.86
N ASN A 134 -6.00 -17.08 7.27
CA ASN A 134 -4.58 -16.97 7.62
C ASN A 134 -4.25 -17.41 9.07
N SER A 135 -5.23 -17.81 9.85
CA SER A 135 -5.07 -18.15 11.27
C SER A 135 -5.22 -19.65 11.58
N ILE A 136 -5.63 -20.47 10.62
CA ILE A 136 -5.79 -21.92 10.83
C ILE A 136 -4.47 -22.60 10.44
N PRO A 137 -3.65 -23.05 11.42
CA PRO A 137 -2.55 -23.96 11.11
C PRO A 137 -3.15 -25.25 10.56
N ALA A 138 -2.56 -25.76 9.47
CA ALA A 138 -2.97 -27.03 8.90
C ALA A 138 -3.03 -28.13 10.00
N PRO A 139 -4.06 -28.99 10.02
CA PRO A 139 -4.17 -30.04 11.02
C PRO A 139 -2.89 -30.90 10.97
N ARG A 140 -2.21 -31.02 12.11
CA ARG A 140 -1.06 -31.90 12.25
C ARG A 140 -1.52 -33.32 11.91
N SER A 141 -1.01 -33.90 10.85
CA SER A 141 -1.19 -35.31 10.54
C SER A 141 -0.65 -36.14 11.73
N LYS A 142 -1.54 -36.77 12.45
CA LYS A 142 -1.13 -37.78 13.44
C LYS A 142 -0.48 -38.95 12.66
N LYS A 143 0.80 -39.12 12.85
CA LYS A 143 1.46 -40.40 12.61
C LYS A 143 1.19 -41.33 13.76
#